data_5be1039f5b6a964830c1cabf4ced9528
#
_entry.id   5be1039f5b6a964830c1cabf4ced9528
#
_cell.length_a   1.000
_cell.length_b   1.000
_cell.length_c   1.000
_cell.angle_alpha   90.00
_cell.angle_beta   90.00
_cell.angle_gamma   90.00
#
_symmetry.space_group_name_H-M   'P 1'
#
loop_
_entity.id
_entity.type
_entity.pdbx_description
1 polymer ?
#
loop_
_entity_poly.entity_id
_entity_poly.type
_entity_poly.pdbx_seq_one_letter_code
_entity_poly.pdbx_strand_id
1 'polypeptide(L)'
;MLLGDLPQGEKWRNFELKALGLRDFARVRIDQPLNPFDLARFANLLVIRFDQIEGLSDSAREHLLGAASEDWSGGACSLPNGMKLVILNPTHGRSRTNATLMEEICHVFLGHQPNRLSIVTKDKRGRVMNRDYRKADEEEAYAVGAASLVPYSSLKRMLLQGKNSKDIGLHFHVSRELVVYRMKVTHLWREFKHLAVDS
;
A
#
# COMPACT_ATOMS: atom_id res chain seq x y z
N MET A 1 25.04 0.91 4.23
CA MET A 1 24.15 -0.24 3.93
C MET A 1 24.94 -1.24 3.10
N LEU A 2 25.13 -2.47 3.58
CA LEU A 2 25.82 -3.52 2.83
C LEU A 2 24.89 -4.05 1.73
N LEU A 3 25.43 -4.34 0.54
CA LEU A 3 24.67 -4.90 -0.60
C LEU A 3 23.87 -6.18 -0.26
N GLY A 4 24.27 -6.91 0.80
CA GLY A 4 23.56 -8.08 1.31
C GLY A 4 22.21 -7.79 1.99
N ASP A 5 21.90 -6.53 2.28
CA ASP A 5 20.63 -6.10 2.92
C ASP A 5 19.54 -5.73 1.92
N LEU A 6 19.73 -6.01 0.64
CA LEU A 6 18.78 -5.74 -0.45
C LEU A 6 18.32 -7.05 -1.11
N PRO A 7 17.08 -7.09 -1.62
CA PRO A 7 16.57 -8.26 -2.32
C PRO A 7 17.31 -8.53 -3.63
N GLN A 8 17.19 -9.76 -4.12
CA GLN A 8 17.74 -10.15 -5.42
C GLN A 8 16.89 -9.57 -6.56
N GLY A 9 17.54 -9.31 -7.71
CA GLY A 9 16.92 -8.76 -8.90
C GLY A 9 16.87 -7.22 -8.89
N GLU A 10 17.22 -6.60 -10.02
CA GLU A 10 17.35 -5.15 -10.15
C GLU A 10 16.05 -4.42 -9.83
N LYS A 11 14.91 -4.88 -10.36
CA LYS A 11 13.60 -4.31 -10.13
C LYS A 11 13.26 -4.22 -8.63
N TRP A 12 13.39 -5.33 -7.92
CA TRP A 12 13.05 -5.40 -6.49
C TRP A 12 14.01 -4.62 -5.62
N ARG A 13 15.29 -4.58 -6.01
CA ARG A 13 16.29 -3.74 -5.38
C ARG A 13 15.95 -2.26 -5.51
N ASN A 14 15.56 -1.82 -6.70
CA ASN A 14 15.16 -0.43 -6.94
C ASN A 14 13.92 -0.05 -6.12
N PHE A 15 12.92 -0.91 -6.05
CA PHE A 15 11.74 -0.67 -5.21
C PHE A 15 12.09 -0.61 -3.73
N GLU A 16 12.97 -1.49 -3.25
CA GLU A 16 13.44 -1.45 -1.87
C GLU A 16 14.19 -0.14 -1.55
N LEU A 17 15.07 0.33 -2.44
CA LEU A 17 15.78 1.60 -2.25
C LEU A 17 14.83 2.80 -2.17
N LYS A 18 13.80 2.84 -3.01
CA LYS A 18 12.75 3.86 -2.93
C LYS A 18 11.99 3.79 -1.60
N ALA A 19 11.66 2.60 -1.16
CA ALA A 19 10.99 2.36 0.11
C ALA A 19 11.83 2.80 1.32
N LEU A 20 13.13 2.52 1.29
CA LEU A 20 14.06 2.97 2.32
C LEU A 20 14.19 4.49 2.34
N GLY A 21 14.18 5.15 1.17
CA GLY A 21 14.13 6.61 1.06
C GLY A 21 12.87 7.20 1.71
N LEU A 22 11.70 6.59 1.54
CA LEU A 22 10.47 7.01 2.22
C LEU A 22 10.56 6.84 3.75
N ARG A 23 11.15 5.76 4.23
CA ARG A 23 11.36 5.55 5.66
C ARG A 23 12.36 6.55 6.26
N ASP A 24 13.43 6.86 5.53
CA ASP A 24 14.42 7.87 5.93
C ASP A 24 13.77 9.25 6.00
N PHE A 25 12.97 9.62 4.99
CA PHE A 25 12.16 10.84 4.99
C PHE A 25 11.24 10.92 6.22
N ALA A 26 10.58 9.81 6.58
CA ALA A 26 9.74 9.71 7.76
C ALA A 26 10.52 9.58 9.08
N ARG A 27 11.87 9.49 9.04
CA ARG A 27 12.75 9.25 10.18
C ARG A 27 12.39 8.00 10.98
N VAL A 28 11.95 6.95 10.31
CA VAL A 28 11.54 5.67 10.91
C VAL A 28 12.61 4.62 10.64
N ARG A 29 13.11 4.00 11.69
CA ARG A 29 14.12 2.92 11.59
C ARG A 29 13.53 1.71 10.88
N ILE A 30 14.38 0.93 10.20
CA ILE A 30 13.98 -0.24 9.41
C ILE A 30 13.29 -1.34 10.22
N ASP A 31 13.53 -1.41 11.52
CA ASP A 31 12.97 -2.39 12.45
C ASP A 31 11.69 -1.91 13.17
N GLN A 32 11.29 -0.67 12.96
CA GLN A 32 10.09 -0.08 13.55
C GLN A 32 8.92 -0.10 12.56
N PRO A 33 7.67 -0.23 13.02
CA PRO A 33 6.51 -0.05 12.17
C PRO A 33 6.43 1.40 11.65
N LEU A 34 6.17 1.56 10.37
CA LEU A 34 5.88 2.84 9.74
C LEU A 34 4.37 3.12 9.87
N ASN A 35 4.02 4.31 10.34
CA ASN A 35 2.64 4.78 10.34
C ASN A 35 2.37 5.61 9.07
N PRO A 36 1.59 5.14 8.10
CA PRO A 36 1.33 5.89 6.88
C PRO A 36 0.63 7.24 7.12
N PHE A 37 -0.16 7.37 8.19
CA PHE A 37 -0.83 8.63 8.51
C PHE A 37 0.16 9.74 8.90
N ASP A 38 1.25 9.38 9.60
CA ASP A 38 2.30 10.35 9.93
C ASP A 38 3.06 10.77 8.67
N LEU A 39 3.37 9.80 7.79
CA LEU A 39 4.01 10.09 6.50
C LEU A 39 3.12 10.97 5.61
N ALA A 40 1.80 10.74 5.59
CA ALA A 40 0.86 11.59 4.84
C ALA A 40 0.88 13.04 5.32
N ARG A 41 0.99 13.28 6.63
CA ARG A 41 1.13 14.64 7.19
C ARG A 41 2.41 15.33 6.70
N PHE A 42 3.55 14.64 6.71
CA PHE A 42 4.79 15.18 6.17
C PHE A 42 4.70 15.47 4.67
N ALA A 43 3.94 14.66 3.93
CA ALA A 43 3.70 14.84 2.50
C ALA A 43 2.65 15.91 2.17
N ASN A 44 2.05 16.56 3.19
CA ASN A 44 0.95 17.52 3.04
C ASN A 44 -0.25 16.93 2.27
N LEU A 45 -0.57 15.65 2.55
CA LEU A 45 -1.72 14.96 2.01
C LEU A 45 -2.91 15.10 2.96
N LEU A 46 -4.04 15.49 2.42
CA LEU A 46 -5.29 15.47 3.17
C LEU A 46 -5.85 14.03 3.12
N VAL A 47 -5.98 13.39 4.27
CA VAL A 47 -6.53 12.04 4.39
C VAL A 47 -7.86 12.12 5.13
N ILE A 48 -8.93 11.65 4.50
CA ILE A 48 -10.26 11.59 5.10
C ILE A 48 -10.86 10.19 4.95
N ARG A 49 -11.79 9.86 5.81
CA ARG A 49 -12.61 8.67 5.68
C ARG A 49 -13.84 9.01 4.84
N PHE A 50 -14.32 8.07 4.04
CA PHE A 50 -15.47 8.28 3.16
C PHE A 50 -16.74 8.68 3.93
N ASP A 51 -16.94 8.14 5.14
CA ASP A 51 -18.08 8.47 5.99
C ASP A 51 -18.08 9.93 6.53
N GLN A 52 -16.94 10.62 6.41
CA GLN A 52 -16.78 12.04 6.78
C GLN A 52 -17.11 13.03 5.64
N ILE A 53 -17.41 12.52 4.44
CA ILE A 53 -17.75 13.38 3.29
C ILE A 53 -19.19 13.85 3.44
N GLU A 54 -19.37 15.16 3.47
CA GLU A 54 -20.67 15.81 3.49
C GLU A 54 -21.29 15.88 2.09
N GLY A 55 -22.62 15.95 2.02
CA GLY A 55 -23.35 16.12 0.74
C GLY A 55 -23.49 14.85 -0.11
N LEU A 56 -23.04 13.69 0.38
CA LEU A 56 -23.34 12.42 -0.27
C LEU A 56 -24.79 12.00 -0.04
N SER A 57 -25.44 11.48 -1.09
CA SER A 57 -26.77 10.89 -0.93
C SER A 57 -26.73 9.66 -0.03
N ASP A 58 -27.82 9.42 0.72
CA ASP A 58 -27.92 8.25 1.60
C ASP A 58 -27.75 6.95 0.80
N SER A 59 -28.32 6.87 -0.42
CA SER A 59 -28.18 5.69 -1.26
C SER A 59 -26.73 5.44 -1.72
N ALA A 60 -25.96 6.48 -2.03
CA ALA A 60 -24.55 6.33 -2.38
C ALA A 60 -23.72 5.87 -1.17
N ARG A 61 -24.03 6.44 0.01
CA ARG A 61 -23.38 6.05 1.27
C ARG A 61 -23.69 4.59 1.63
N GLU A 62 -24.96 4.21 1.57
CA GLU A 62 -25.41 2.83 1.85
C GLU A 62 -24.79 1.83 0.86
N HIS A 63 -24.75 2.16 -0.44
CA HIS A 63 -24.14 1.29 -1.45
C HIS A 63 -22.63 1.10 -1.21
N LEU A 64 -21.87 2.19 -1.09
CA LEU A 64 -20.42 2.14 -1.01
C LEU A 64 -19.89 1.63 0.35
N LEU A 65 -20.63 1.84 1.44
CA LEU A 65 -20.23 1.33 2.77
C LEU A 65 -20.91 -0.01 3.12
N GLY A 66 -21.89 -0.43 2.33
CA GLY A 66 -22.62 -1.69 2.49
C GLY A 66 -22.25 -2.69 1.39
N ALA A 67 -23.14 -2.86 0.41
CA ALA A 67 -23.04 -3.92 -0.59
C ALA A 67 -21.74 -3.90 -1.41
N ALA A 68 -21.19 -2.72 -1.71
CA ALA A 68 -19.96 -2.54 -2.47
C ALA A 68 -18.73 -2.24 -1.60
N SER A 69 -18.82 -2.41 -0.28
CA SER A 69 -17.73 -2.03 0.64
C SER A 69 -16.42 -2.80 0.40
N GLU A 70 -16.48 -4.03 -0.08
CA GLU A 70 -15.31 -4.84 -0.39
C GLU A 70 -14.68 -4.55 -1.76
N ASP A 71 -15.42 -3.84 -2.64
CA ASP A 71 -15.00 -3.58 -4.03
C ASP A 71 -14.01 -2.41 -4.15
N TRP A 72 -13.81 -1.64 -3.08
CA TRP A 72 -12.90 -0.51 -3.05
C TRP A 72 -12.21 -0.37 -1.70
N SER A 73 -11.01 0.19 -1.68
CA SER A 73 -10.24 0.38 -0.43
C SER A 73 -9.92 1.84 -0.16
N GLY A 74 -9.70 2.61 -1.20
CA GLY A 74 -9.40 4.04 -1.14
C GLY A 74 -9.18 4.59 -2.54
N GLY A 75 -8.83 5.85 -2.61
CA GLY A 75 -8.48 6.52 -3.85
C GLY A 75 -7.95 7.93 -3.58
N ALA A 76 -7.15 8.45 -4.51
CA ALA A 76 -6.61 9.79 -4.41
C ALA A 76 -7.10 10.69 -5.55
N CYS A 77 -7.25 11.98 -5.24
CA CYS A 77 -7.54 13.00 -6.24
C CYS A 77 -6.77 14.29 -5.94
N SER A 78 -6.63 15.14 -6.96
CA SER A 78 -6.07 16.48 -6.78
C SER A 78 -7.19 17.49 -6.56
N LEU A 79 -7.05 18.31 -5.52
CA LEU A 79 -7.94 19.42 -5.25
C LEU A 79 -7.57 20.64 -6.10
N PRO A 80 -8.52 21.60 -6.31
CA PRO A 80 -8.26 22.80 -7.12
C PRO A 80 -7.09 23.66 -6.61
N ASN A 81 -6.80 23.61 -5.31
CA ASN A 81 -5.69 24.30 -4.67
C ASN A 81 -4.33 23.58 -4.80
N GLY A 82 -4.27 22.48 -5.57
CA GLY A 82 -3.07 21.67 -5.77
C GLY A 82 -2.77 20.64 -4.67
N MET A 83 -3.53 20.65 -3.57
CA MET A 83 -3.40 19.61 -2.54
C MET A 83 -3.88 18.25 -3.07
N LYS A 84 -3.33 17.18 -2.51
CA LYS A 84 -3.80 15.82 -2.76
C LYS A 84 -4.72 15.39 -1.64
N LEU A 85 -5.87 14.82 -2.03
CA LEU A 85 -6.84 14.23 -1.12
C LEU A 85 -6.82 12.71 -1.30
N VAL A 86 -6.66 11.99 -0.19
CA VAL A 86 -6.82 10.54 -0.12
C VAL A 86 -8.11 10.24 0.65
N ILE A 87 -9.00 9.48 0.04
CA ILE A 87 -10.25 9.03 0.64
C ILE A 87 -10.11 7.56 0.97
N LEU A 88 -10.35 7.18 2.23
CA LEU A 88 -10.22 5.81 2.69
C LEU A 88 -11.59 5.20 3.00
N ASN A 89 -11.73 3.91 2.68
CA ASN A 89 -12.90 3.14 3.06
C ASN A 89 -12.84 2.84 4.59
N PRO A 90 -13.82 3.34 5.38
CA PRO A 90 -13.82 3.20 6.82
C PRO A 90 -14.22 1.79 7.32
N THR A 91 -14.75 0.93 6.44
CA THR A 91 -15.18 -0.43 6.80
C THR A 91 -14.01 -1.40 6.93
N HIS A 92 -12.84 -1.03 6.40
CA HIS A 92 -11.66 -1.87 6.39
C HIS A 92 -10.89 -1.82 7.71
N GLY A 93 -10.33 -2.96 8.11
CA GLY A 93 -9.45 -3.06 9.26
C GLY A 93 -8.12 -2.32 9.07
N ARG A 94 -7.44 -2.02 10.19
CA ARG A 94 -6.22 -1.20 10.24
C ARG A 94 -5.14 -1.62 9.24
N SER A 95 -4.88 -2.92 9.12
CA SER A 95 -3.83 -3.43 8.22
C SER A 95 -4.12 -3.12 6.76
N ARG A 96 -5.38 -3.27 6.31
CA ARG A 96 -5.80 -2.94 4.95
C ARG A 96 -5.77 -1.43 4.72
N THR A 97 -6.23 -0.65 5.67
CA THR A 97 -6.16 0.82 5.64
C THR A 97 -4.72 1.32 5.54
N ASN A 98 -3.79 0.77 6.32
CA ASN A 98 -2.38 1.12 6.24
C ASN A 98 -1.76 0.80 4.87
N ALA A 99 -2.06 -0.37 4.31
CA ALA A 99 -1.57 -0.76 2.99
C ALA A 99 -2.10 0.17 1.89
N THR A 100 -3.42 0.43 1.89
CA THR A 100 -4.07 1.33 0.93
C THR A 100 -3.49 2.75 1.02
N LEU A 101 -3.42 3.33 2.23
CA LEU A 101 -2.87 4.68 2.39
C LEU A 101 -1.41 4.74 1.94
N MET A 102 -0.62 3.71 2.23
CA MET A 102 0.79 3.67 1.81
C MET A 102 0.94 3.59 0.29
N GLU A 103 0.07 2.85 -0.40
CA GLU A 103 0.01 2.78 -1.86
C GLU A 103 -0.31 4.15 -2.48
N GLU A 104 -1.33 4.85 -1.97
CA GLU A 104 -1.69 6.19 -2.42
C GLU A 104 -0.57 7.23 -2.15
N ILE A 105 0.11 7.14 -1.02
CA ILE A 105 1.31 7.93 -0.71
C ILE A 105 2.39 7.66 -1.76
N CYS A 106 2.62 6.39 -2.12
CA CYS A 106 3.63 6.03 -3.11
C CYS A 106 3.31 6.61 -4.49
N HIS A 107 2.04 6.62 -4.93
CA HIS A 107 1.66 7.29 -6.18
C HIS A 107 2.08 8.77 -6.19
N VAL A 108 1.92 9.46 -5.06
CA VAL A 108 2.31 10.88 -4.95
C VAL A 108 3.84 11.04 -4.96
N PHE A 109 4.56 10.28 -4.15
CA PHE A 109 6.01 10.41 -4.01
C PHE A 109 6.78 9.97 -5.26
N LEU A 110 6.24 8.99 -6.00
CA LEU A 110 6.84 8.49 -7.24
C LEU A 110 6.48 9.36 -8.46
N GLY A 111 5.61 10.37 -8.28
CA GLY A 111 5.20 11.25 -9.36
C GLY A 111 4.29 10.58 -10.38
N HIS A 112 3.62 9.48 -9.99
CA HIS A 112 2.64 8.84 -10.84
C HIS A 112 1.52 9.84 -11.16
N GLN A 113 1.28 10.07 -12.45
CA GLN A 113 0.18 10.93 -12.86
C GLN A 113 -1.11 10.13 -12.75
N PRO A 114 -2.12 10.62 -11.99
CA PRO A 114 -3.44 10.02 -12.09
C PRO A 114 -3.83 10.12 -13.56
N ASN A 115 -4.15 9.01 -14.19
CA ASN A 115 -4.75 9.05 -15.49
C ASN A 115 -6.00 9.93 -15.37
N ARG A 116 -6.12 10.91 -16.27
CA ARG A 116 -7.34 11.70 -16.40
C ARG A 116 -8.48 10.71 -16.29
N LEU A 117 -9.50 11.04 -15.48
CA LEU A 117 -10.76 10.31 -15.42
C LEU A 117 -11.08 9.86 -16.84
N SER A 118 -10.70 8.63 -17.19
CA SER A 118 -11.07 8.06 -18.45
C SER A 118 -12.58 8.00 -18.38
N ILE A 119 -13.23 8.72 -19.28
CA ILE A 119 -14.66 8.62 -19.54
C ILE A 119 -14.98 7.13 -19.46
N VAL A 120 -15.86 6.78 -18.53
CA VAL A 120 -16.29 5.40 -18.28
C VAL A 120 -16.68 4.76 -19.61
N THR A 121 -15.74 4.06 -20.24
CA THR A 121 -16.04 3.29 -21.44
C THR A 121 -16.56 1.94 -20.99
N LYS A 122 -17.81 1.67 -21.32
CA LYS A 122 -18.36 0.32 -21.15
C LYS A 122 -17.82 -0.56 -22.28
N ASP A 123 -17.35 -1.75 -21.95
CA ASP A 123 -17.05 -2.76 -22.97
C ASP A 123 -18.33 -3.18 -23.72
N LYS A 124 -18.19 -3.97 -24.79
CA LYS A 124 -19.34 -4.49 -25.58
C LYS A 124 -20.32 -5.34 -24.75
N ARG A 125 -20.00 -5.65 -23.48
CA ARG A 125 -20.82 -6.40 -22.52
C ARG A 125 -21.36 -5.53 -21.39
N GLY A 126 -21.22 -4.19 -21.48
CA GLY A 126 -21.73 -3.25 -20.49
C GLY A 126 -20.91 -3.17 -19.19
N ARG A 127 -19.74 -3.83 -19.08
CA ARG A 127 -18.88 -3.73 -17.91
C ARG A 127 -18.09 -2.44 -17.95
N VAL A 128 -18.05 -1.78 -16.81
CA VAL A 128 -17.23 -0.58 -16.61
C VAL A 128 -15.77 -0.98 -16.74
N MET A 129 -15.13 -0.59 -17.85
CA MET A 129 -13.69 -0.68 -18.03
C MET A 129 -13.10 0.51 -17.30
N ASN A 130 -12.67 0.29 -16.06
CA ASN A 130 -12.13 1.32 -15.23
C ASN A 130 -10.62 1.13 -15.02
N ARG A 131 -9.92 2.27 -15.01
CA ARG A 131 -8.54 2.55 -14.57
C ARG A 131 -7.47 2.16 -15.57
N ASP A 132 -7.04 3.21 -16.24
CA ASP A 132 -5.77 3.19 -16.96
C ASP A 132 -4.66 3.87 -16.14
N TYR A 133 -4.45 3.43 -14.89
CA TYR A 133 -3.10 3.50 -14.37
C TYR A 133 -2.28 2.53 -15.22
N ARG A 134 -1.12 2.98 -15.67
CA ARG A 134 -0.21 2.03 -16.30
C ARG A 134 -0.02 0.91 -15.29
N LYS A 135 -0.26 -0.32 -15.68
CA LYS A 135 -0.08 -1.49 -14.81
C LYS A 135 1.28 -1.48 -14.07
N ALA A 136 2.27 -0.84 -14.69
CA ALA A 136 3.60 -0.63 -14.10
C ALA A 136 3.57 0.33 -12.92
N ASP A 137 2.79 1.41 -12.97
CA ASP A 137 2.70 2.41 -11.90
C ASP A 137 1.98 1.82 -10.67
N GLU A 138 0.93 1.02 -10.90
CA GLU A 138 0.23 0.28 -9.83
C GLU A 138 1.17 -0.75 -9.18
N GLU A 139 1.88 -1.54 -10.00
CA GLU A 139 2.84 -2.50 -9.48
C GLU A 139 3.95 -1.82 -8.67
N GLU A 140 4.45 -0.69 -9.14
CA GLU A 140 5.48 0.06 -8.45
C GLU A 140 4.98 0.65 -7.14
N ALA A 141 3.83 1.33 -7.13
CA ALA A 141 3.25 1.93 -5.94
C ALA A 141 2.98 0.89 -4.86
N TYR A 142 2.34 -0.21 -5.23
CA TYR A 142 2.09 -1.32 -4.31
C TYR A 142 3.38 -1.95 -3.77
N ALA A 143 4.36 -2.23 -4.65
CA ALA A 143 5.62 -2.87 -4.25
C ALA A 143 6.48 -1.98 -3.35
N VAL A 144 6.60 -0.68 -3.68
CA VAL A 144 7.32 0.31 -2.85
C VAL A 144 6.59 0.52 -1.53
N GLY A 145 5.26 0.61 -1.55
CA GLY A 145 4.44 0.72 -0.35
C GLY A 145 4.61 -0.47 0.58
N ALA A 146 4.51 -1.68 0.06
CA ALA A 146 4.72 -2.90 0.83
C ALA A 146 6.16 -3.01 1.39
N ALA A 147 7.17 -2.58 0.62
CA ALA A 147 8.56 -2.54 1.07
C ALA A 147 8.78 -1.47 2.15
N SER A 148 8.11 -0.33 2.04
CA SER A 148 8.16 0.71 3.08
C SER A 148 7.55 0.23 4.40
N LEU A 149 6.46 -0.53 4.34
CA LEU A 149 5.82 -1.11 5.52
C LEU A 149 6.61 -2.27 6.11
N VAL A 150 7.15 -3.16 5.27
CA VAL A 150 7.92 -4.35 5.68
C VAL A 150 9.25 -4.39 4.93
N PRO A 151 10.31 -3.71 5.43
CA PRO A 151 11.63 -3.67 4.78
C PRO A 151 12.26 -5.06 4.69
N TYR A 152 12.96 -5.32 3.57
CA TYR A 152 13.59 -6.60 3.28
C TYR A 152 14.54 -7.08 4.38
N SER A 153 15.44 -6.22 4.85
CA SER A 153 16.45 -6.58 5.85
C SER A 153 15.79 -6.97 7.19
N SER A 154 14.74 -6.28 7.60
CA SER A 154 13.99 -6.62 8.81
C SER A 154 13.15 -7.88 8.64
N LEU A 155 12.48 -8.03 7.48
CA LEU A 155 11.76 -9.25 7.14
C LEU A 155 12.68 -10.47 7.21
N LYS A 156 13.83 -10.42 6.51
CA LYS A 156 14.81 -11.51 6.50
C LYS A 156 15.32 -11.84 7.91
N ARG A 157 15.69 -10.81 8.69
CA ARG A 157 16.15 -11.00 10.07
C ARG A 157 15.12 -11.68 10.95
N MET A 158 13.86 -11.26 10.87
CA MET A 158 12.78 -11.86 11.66
C MET A 158 12.50 -13.31 11.26
N LEU A 159 12.54 -13.62 9.96
CA LEU A 159 12.42 -15.00 9.46
C LEU A 159 13.57 -15.88 9.94
N LEU A 160 14.80 -15.38 9.93
CA LEU A 160 15.99 -16.09 10.49
C LEU A 160 15.87 -16.33 12.01
N GLN A 161 15.10 -15.50 12.71
CA GLN A 161 14.75 -15.68 14.13
C GLN A 161 13.55 -16.63 14.35
N GLY A 162 13.03 -17.26 13.30
CA GLY A 162 11.91 -18.17 13.37
C GLY A 162 10.52 -17.50 13.53
N LYS A 163 10.43 -16.17 13.34
CA LYS A 163 9.14 -15.47 13.37
C LYS A 163 8.32 -15.82 12.15
N ASN A 164 7.06 -16.19 12.36
CA ASN A 164 6.14 -16.51 11.28
C ASN A 164 5.51 -15.24 10.66
N SER A 165 4.77 -15.41 9.56
CA SER A 165 4.15 -14.30 8.84
C SER A 165 3.12 -13.53 9.67
N LYS A 166 2.46 -14.17 10.63
CA LYS A 166 1.51 -13.54 11.55
C LYS A 166 2.23 -12.64 12.56
N ASP A 167 3.31 -13.14 13.18
CA ASP A 167 4.13 -12.36 14.12
C ASP A 167 4.72 -11.12 13.45
N ILE A 168 5.23 -11.27 12.23
CA ILE A 168 5.79 -10.17 11.43
C ILE A 168 4.70 -9.17 11.07
N GLY A 169 3.51 -9.65 10.67
CA GLY A 169 2.35 -8.80 10.37
C GLY A 169 1.91 -7.98 11.58
N LEU A 170 1.84 -8.60 12.76
CA LEU A 170 1.53 -7.91 14.01
C LEU A 170 2.57 -6.84 14.36
N HIS A 171 3.87 -7.17 14.21
CA HIS A 171 4.96 -6.22 14.48
C HIS A 171 4.89 -4.98 13.60
N PHE A 172 4.65 -5.14 12.30
CA PHE A 172 4.61 -4.04 11.34
C PHE A 172 3.22 -3.43 11.12
N HIS A 173 2.19 -3.91 11.81
CA HIS A 173 0.79 -3.49 11.67
C HIS A 173 0.25 -3.65 10.25
N VAL A 174 0.61 -4.76 9.61
CA VAL A 174 0.16 -5.14 8.27
C VAL A 174 -0.53 -6.51 8.28
N SER A 175 -1.17 -6.87 7.18
CA SER A 175 -1.75 -8.20 7.05
C SER A 175 -0.68 -9.28 6.83
N ARG A 176 -1.01 -10.52 7.18
CA ARG A 176 -0.20 -11.69 6.88
C ARG A 176 0.04 -11.84 5.37
N GLU A 177 -0.99 -11.57 4.57
CA GLU A 177 -0.92 -11.65 3.11
C GLU A 177 0.12 -10.69 2.54
N LEU A 178 0.25 -9.48 3.10
CA LEU A 178 1.28 -8.52 2.70
C LEU A 178 2.68 -9.05 3.05
N VAL A 179 2.86 -9.65 4.22
CA VAL A 179 4.13 -10.29 4.60
C VAL A 179 4.47 -11.42 3.63
N VAL A 180 3.50 -12.30 3.32
CA VAL A 180 3.66 -13.41 2.36
C VAL A 180 3.99 -12.88 0.96
N TYR A 181 3.32 -11.82 0.51
CA TYR A 181 3.67 -11.14 -0.74
C TYR A 181 5.13 -10.70 -0.73
N ARG A 182 5.58 -10.00 0.34
CA ARG A 182 6.98 -9.57 0.47
C ARG A 182 7.95 -10.74 0.42
N MET A 183 7.66 -11.85 1.11
CA MET A 183 8.48 -13.07 1.05
C MET A 183 8.62 -13.61 -0.38
N LYS A 184 7.52 -13.59 -1.16
CA LYS A 184 7.49 -14.09 -2.54
C LYS A 184 8.33 -13.21 -3.47
N VAL A 185 8.09 -11.90 -3.48
CA VAL A 185 8.76 -10.97 -4.40
C VAL A 185 10.25 -10.76 -4.08
N THR A 186 10.66 -11.01 -2.85
CA THR A 186 12.06 -10.94 -2.41
C THR A 186 12.79 -12.28 -2.44
N HIS A 187 12.14 -13.33 -2.94
CA HIS A 187 12.63 -14.72 -3.02
C HIS A 187 12.89 -15.42 -1.67
N LEU A 188 12.56 -14.80 -0.55
CA LEU A 188 12.65 -15.41 0.79
C LEU A 188 11.66 -16.58 0.95
N TRP A 189 10.61 -16.63 0.14
CA TRP A 189 9.64 -17.72 0.13
C TRP A 189 10.29 -19.10 -0.05
N ARG A 190 11.32 -19.21 -0.88
CA ARG A 190 11.96 -20.51 -1.17
C ARG A 190 12.54 -21.16 0.09
N GLU A 191 13.09 -20.35 0.98
CA GLU A 191 13.77 -20.80 2.20
C GLU A 191 12.81 -20.85 3.40
N PHE A 192 11.89 -19.88 3.51
CA PHE A 192 11.07 -19.67 4.72
C PHE A 192 9.57 -19.96 4.49
N LYS A 193 9.18 -20.70 3.45
CA LYS A 193 7.77 -20.99 3.17
C LYS A 193 7.02 -21.64 4.34
N HIS A 194 7.71 -22.41 5.18
CA HIS A 194 7.15 -23.07 6.36
C HIS A 194 6.72 -22.07 7.46
N LEU A 195 7.29 -20.87 7.47
CA LEU A 195 6.91 -19.78 8.37
C LEU A 195 5.76 -18.90 7.82
N ALA A 196 5.33 -19.13 6.60
CA ALA A 196 4.24 -18.41 5.98
C ALA A 196 2.87 -19.04 6.24
N VAL A 197 2.84 -20.27 6.76
CA VAL A 197 1.63 -21.04 7.06
C VAL A 197 1.43 -21.04 8.57
N ASP A 198 0.18 -20.92 9.03
CA ASP A 198 -0.13 -21.11 10.46
C ASP A 198 0.21 -22.57 10.82
N SER A 199 1.03 -22.71 11.86
CA SER A 199 1.20 -23.97 12.57
C SER A 199 -0.07 -24.25 13.39
#